data_91fff974015957c6a98b80c52afa6ed0
#
_entry.id   91fff974015957c6a98b80c52afa6ed0
#
_cell.length_a   1.000
_cell.length_b   1.000
_cell.length_c   1.000
_cell.angle_alpha   90.00
_cell.angle_beta   90.00
_cell.angle_gamma   90.00
#
_symmetry.space_group_name_H-M   'P 1'
#
loop_
_entity.id
_entity.type
_entity.pdbx_description
1 polymer ?
#
loop_
_entity_poly.entity_id
_entity_poly.type
_entity_poly.pdbx_seq_one_letter_code
_entity_poly.pdbx_strand_id
1 'polypeptide(L)'
;MNIISPSILAADFGNLNKEIERISEAQWVHIDVMDGHFVPNISFGLPIVSAVRKLTAQVLDVHLMISNPLTYAERFVKAGADFVVFHMESDDDPKEVIRAVRNAGAKVGAAIKPGTPVEVLYDVMDSLDLALIMTVEPGFGGQSFLYDTEPKIRALRTFCNENGLNVPIQVDG
;
A
#
# COMPACT_ATOMS: atom_id res chain seq x y z
N MET A 1 18.53 -4.72 -4.03
CA MET A 1 18.54 -3.29 -3.59
C MET A 1 17.24 -3.08 -2.84
N ASN A 2 17.27 -2.49 -1.63
CA ASN A 2 16.06 -2.18 -0.88
C ASN A 2 15.45 -0.88 -1.42
N ILE A 3 14.15 -0.84 -1.58
CA ILE A 3 13.39 0.34 -1.96
C ILE A 3 12.91 1.03 -0.68
N ILE A 4 13.05 2.34 -0.61
CA ILE A 4 12.55 3.16 0.50
C ILE A 4 11.34 3.94 0.00
N SER A 5 10.22 3.80 0.72
CA SER A 5 8.93 4.42 0.44
C SER A 5 8.43 5.19 1.69
N PRO A 6 8.91 6.43 1.94
CA PRO A 6 8.48 7.21 3.09
C PRO A 6 6.99 7.53 3.00
N SER A 7 6.26 7.33 4.12
CA SER A 7 4.88 7.75 4.23
C SER A 7 4.77 9.26 4.45
N ILE A 8 3.81 9.88 3.75
CA ILE A 8 3.45 11.28 3.95
C ILE A 8 2.34 11.49 5.00
N LEU A 9 1.93 10.44 5.71
CA LEU A 9 0.84 10.53 6.69
C LEU A 9 1.12 11.59 7.77
N ALA A 10 2.38 11.74 8.19
CA ALA A 10 2.82 12.71 9.20
C ALA A 10 3.40 14.01 8.60
N ALA A 11 3.25 14.26 7.30
CA ALA A 11 3.77 15.44 6.65
C ALA A 11 2.98 16.72 7.03
N ASP A 12 3.63 17.87 6.92
CA ASP A 12 2.96 19.18 7.00
C ASP A 12 2.20 19.45 5.68
N PHE A 13 0.91 19.18 5.67
CA PHE A 13 0.05 19.42 4.48
C PHE A 13 -0.09 20.89 4.10
N GLY A 14 0.25 21.84 5.00
CA GLY A 14 0.36 23.25 4.68
C GLY A 14 1.56 23.59 3.80
N ASN A 15 2.57 22.70 3.78
CA ASN A 15 3.82 22.83 3.03
C ASN A 15 4.19 21.56 2.25
N LEU A 16 3.19 20.88 1.70
CA LEU A 16 3.33 19.57 1.06
C LEU A 16 4.46 19.51 0.01
N ASN A 17 4.67 20.59 -0.76
CA ASN A 17 5.75 20.67 -1.73
C ASN A 17 7.14 20.53 -1.08
N LYS A 18 7.38 21.17 0.06
CA LYS A 18 8.64 21.07 0.80
C LYS A 18 8.82 19.68 1.42
N GLU A 19 7.73 19.09 1.91
CA GLU A 19 7.78 17.74 2.47
C GLU A 19 8.14 16.70 1.38
N ILE A 20 7.58 16.81 0.18
CA ILE A 20 7.95 15.96 -0.95
C ILE A 20 9.39 16.20 -1.39
N GLU A 21 9.85 17.45 -1.44
CA GLU A 21 11.24 17.78 -1.76
C GLU A 21 12.23 17.16 -0.76
N ARG A 22 11.91 17.15 0.54
CA ARG A 22 12.75 16.55 1.59
C ARG A 22 12.96 15.05 1.44
N ILE A 23 12.05 14.35 0.77
CA ILE A 23 12.14 12.90 0.51
C ILE A 23 12.50 12.57 -0.93
N SER A 24 13.02 13.55 -1.70
CA SER A 24 13.35 13.38 -3.13
C SER A 24 14.40 12.30 -3.42
N GLU A 25 15.25 11.96 -2.45
CA GLU A 25 16.24 10.88 -2.56
C GLU A 25 15.62 9.48 -2.44
N ALA A 26 14.38 9.35 -1.94
CA ALA A 26 13.67 8.08 -1.88
C ALA A 26 13.16 7.69 -3.28
N GLN A 27 13.04 6.39 -3.54
CA GLN A 27 12.56 5.90 -4.82
C GLN A 27 11.05 6.02 -4.96
N TRP A 28 10.32 5.89 -3.85
CA TRP A 28 8.86 5.87 -3.80
C TRP A 28 8.33 6.88 -2.77
N VAL A 29 7.05 7.17 -2.86
CA VAL A 29 6.28 7.94 -1.86
C VAL A 29 5.09 7.09 -1.45
N HIS A 30 4.97 6.80 -0.16
CA HIS A 30 3.87 6.04 0.41
C HIS A 30 2.72 6.96 0.83
N ILE A 31 1.50 6.61 0.43
CA ILE A 31 0.30 7.44 0.62
C ILE A 31 -0.79 6.60 1.29
N ASP A 32 -0.98 6.81 2.59
CA ASP A 32 -1.94 6.10 3.44
C ASP A 32 -3.34 6.70 3.34
N VAL A 33 -4.25 6.05 2.63
CA VAL A 33 -5.64 6.46 2.46
C VAL A 33 -6.52 5.71 3.44
N MET A 34 -7.24 6.44 4.29
CA MET A 34 -8.09 5.91 5.37
C MET A 34 -9.49 6.49 5.29
N ASP A 35 -10.51 5.64 5.44
CA ASP A 35 -11.94 6.02 5.27
C ASP A 35 -12.73 6.17 6.57
N GLY A 36 -12.12 5.88 7.73
CA GLY A 36 -12.79 5.91 9.01
C GLY A 36 -13.75 4.73 9.26
N HIS A 37 -13.78 3.75 8.36
CA HIS A 37 -14.57 2.51 8.47
C HIS A 37 -13.69 1.29 8.58
N PHE A 38 -12.80 1.08 7.62
CA PHE A 38 -11.82 0.00 7.64
C PHE A 38 -10.83 0.14 8.80
N VAL A 39 -10.45 1.39 9.11
CA VAL A 39 -9.62 1.80 10.25
C VAL A 39 -10.28 2.95 10.98
N PRO A 40 -10.03 3.14 12.31
CA PRO A 40 -10.69 4.17 13.11
C PRO A 40 -10.07 5.57 12.93
N ASN A 41 -9.61 5.89 11.73
CA ASN A 41 -9.01 7.16 11.37
C ASN A 41 -9.40 7.55 9.95
N ILE A 42 -9.40 8.85 9.65
CA ILE A 42 -9.57 9.43 8.32
C ILE A 42 -8.30 10.19 7.99
N SER A 43 -7.70 9.91 6.83
CA SER A 43 -6.50 10.64 6.40
C SER A 43 -6.85 11.62 5.26
N PHE A 44 -6.64 11.22 4.05
CA PHE A 44 -6.84 12.02 2.85
C PHE A 44 -7.18 11.09 1.67
N GLY A 45 -7.47 11.66 0.51
CA GLY A 45 -7.90 10.89 -0.65
C GLY A 45 -7.39 11.45 -1.98
N LEU A 46 -8.20 11.28 -3.02
CA LEU A 46 -7.89 11.61 -4.41
C LEU A 46 -7.25 13.00 -4.63
N PRO A 47 -7.72 14.10 -3.97
CA PRO A 47 -7.12 15.41 -4.18
C PRO A 47 -5.65 15.49 -3.76
N ILE A 48 -5.29 14.80 -2.66
CA ILE A 48 -3.89 14.78 -2.18
C ILE A 48 -3.02 13.95 -3.11
N VAL A 49 -3.48 12.76 -3.54
CA VAL A 49 -2.74 11.94 -4.52
C VAL A 49 -2.47 12.74 -5.80
N SER A 50 -3.49 13.43 -6.32
CA SER A 50 -3.34 14.29 -7.50
C SER A 50 -2.39 15.48 -7.28
N ALA A 51 -2.35 16.02 -6.06
CA ALA A 51 -1.43 17.10 -5.72
C ALA A 51 0.02 16.58 -5.64
N VAL A 52 0.25 15.46 -4.94
CA VAL A 52 1.57 14.81 -4.83
C VAL A 52 2.10 14.43 -6.21
N ARG A 53 1.26 13.87 -7.09
CA ARG A 53 1.68 13.51 -8.46
C ARG A 53 2.26 14.68 -9.24
N LYS A 54 1.77 15.91 -9.01
CA LYS A 54 2.29 17.11 -9.67
C LYS A 54 3.62 17.60 -9.09
N LEU A 55 3.96 17.17 -7.89
CA LEU A 55 5.16 17.61 -7.16
C LEU A 55 6.36 16.70 -7.37
N THR A 56 6.16 15.45 -7.80
CA THR A 56 7.25 14.49 -7.94
C THR A 56 7.05 13.53 -9.11
N ALA A 57 8.15 13.00 -9.64
CA ALA A 57 8.16 11.88 -10.59
C ALA A 57 8.42 10.52 -9.92
N GLN A 58 8.60 10.49 -8.58
CA GLN A 58 8.77 9.25 -7.82
C GLN A 58 7.55 8.34 -7.98
N VAL A 59 7.72 7.05 -7.74
CA VAL A 59 6.61 6.09 -7.74
C VAL A 59 5.66 6.42 -6.59
N LEU A 60 4.37 6.59 -6.89
CA LEU A 60 3.33 6.77 -5.88
C LEU A 60 2.73 5.41 -5.51
N ASP A 61 3.02 4.98 -4.31
CA ASP A 61 2.55 3.75 -3.68
C ASP A 61 1.34 4.10 -2.79
N VAL A 62 0.14 3.92 -3.33
CA VAL A 62 -1.11 4.32 -2.68
C VAL A 62 -1.70 3.14 -1.93
N HIS A 63 -1.61 3.19 -0.60
CA HIS A 63 -2.10 2.18 0.33
C HIS A 63 -3.52 2.49 0.77
N LEU A 64 -4.46 1.63 0.38
CA LEU A 64 -5.89 1.80 0.62
C LEU A 64 -6.35 1.04 1.86
N MET A 65 -6.42 1.71 2.99
CA MET A 65 -7.06 1.24 4.23
C MET A 65 -8.53 1.67 4.23
N ILE A 66 -9.29 1.14 3.27
CA ILE A 66 -10.70 1.46 3.03
C ILE A 66 -11.53 0.19 2.84
N SER A 67 -12.82 0.25 3.19
CA SER A 67 -13.72 -0.90 3.15
C SER A 67 -14.02 -1.37 1.72
N ASN A 68 -14.17 -0.43 0.76
CA ASN A 68 -14.59 -0.73 -0.61
C ASN A 68 -13.55 -0.27 -1.65
N PRO A 69 -12.36 -0.91 -1.74
CA PRO A 69 -11.30 -0.52 -2.66
C PRO A 69 -11.72 -0.62 -4.14
N LEU A 70 -12.59 -1.55 -4.51
CA LEU A 70 -13.07 -1.72 -5.89
C LEU A 70 -13.74 -0.44 -6.42
N THR A 71 -14.50 0.24 -5.58
CA THR A 71 -15.18 1.51 -5.94
C THR A 71 -14.20 2.63 -6.28
N TYR A 72 -12.99 2.61 -5.69
CA TYR A 72 -12.03 3.72 -5.77
C TYR A 72 -10.77 3.40 -6.56
N ALA A 73 -10.45 2.13 -6.80
CA ALA A 73 -9.20 1.70 -7.42
C ALA A 73 -8.87 2.47 -8.72
N GLU A 74 -9.78 2.47 -9.69
CA GLU A 74 -9.59 3.20 -10.96
C GLU A 74 -9.40 4.71 -10.74
N ARG A 75 -10.08 5.29 -9.74
CA ARG A 75 -9.98 6.72 -9.45
C ARG A 75 -8.61 7.10 -8.91
N PHE A 76 -8.02 6.26 -8.05
CA PHE A 76 -6.68 6.48 -7.53
C PHE A 76 -5.62 6.33 -8.62
N VAL A 77 -5.80 5.39 -9.55
CA VAL A 77 -4.93 5.28 -10.74
C VAL A 77 -5.01 6.57 -11.57
N LYS A 78 -6.21 7.06 -11.87
CA LYS A 78 -6.42 8.34 -12.58
C LYS A 78 -5.86 9.56 -11.83
N ALA A 79 -5.83 9.50 -10.50
CA ALA A 79 -5.22 10.55 -9.67
C ALA A 79 -3.68 10.53 -9.71
N GLY A 80 -3.06 9.46 -10.22
CA GLY A 80 -1.61 9.36 -10.43
C GLY A 80 -0.92 8.28 -9.61
N ALA A 81 -1.66 7.32 -9.03
CA ALA A 81 -1.06 6.16 -8.37
C ALA A 81 -0.35 5.27 -9.39
N ASP A 82 0.91 4.92 -9.12
CA ASP A 82 1.67 3.91 -9.87
C ASP A 82 1.40 2.50 -9.32
N PHE A 83 1.25 2.41 -7.99
CA PHE A 83 0.77 1.23 -7.29
C PHE A 83 -0.50 1.57 -6.53
N VAL A 84 -1.46 0.64 -6.54
CA VAL A 84 -2.61 0.62 -5.65
C VAL A 84 -2.51 -0.63 -4.80
N VAL A 85 -2.33 -0.45 -3.49
CA VAL A 85 -2.20 -1.54 -2.51
C VAL A 85 -3.46 -1.56 -1.67
N PHE A 86 -4.25 -2.64 -1.76
CA PHE A 86 -5.50 -2.81 -1.01
C PHE A 86 -5.34 -3.89 0.06
N HIS A 87 -6.21 -3.92 1.05
CA HIS A 87 -6.21 -4.94 2.10
C HIS A 87 -7.03 -6.17 1.70
N MET A 88 -6.49 -7.36 2.00
CA MET A 88 -7.20 -8.64 1.83
C MET A 88 -8.44 -8.74 2.73
N GLU A 89 -8.49 -7.94 3.80
CA GLU A 89 -9.60 -7.86 4.76
C GLU A 89 -10.67 -6.84 4.37
N SER A 90 -10.57 -6.21 3.19
CA SER A 90 -11.61 -5.33 2.66
C SER A 90 -12.87 -6.09 2.25
N ASP A 91 -13.98 -5.37 2.04
CA ASP A 91 -15.29 -5.99 1.75
C ASP A 91 -15.40 -6.54 0.32
N ASP A 92 -14.50 -6.15 -0.57
CA ASP A 92 -14.53 -6.51 -2.00
C ASP A 92 -13.76 -7.82 -2.27
N ASP A 93 -14.13 -8.52 -3.35
CA ASP A 93 -13.38 -9.68 -3.84
C ASP A 93 -11.97 -9.24 -4.30
N PRO A 94 -10.89 -9.78 -3.72
CA PRO A 94 -9.53 -9.42 -4.08
C PRO A 94 -9.22 -9.56 -5.58
N LYS A 95 -9.77 -10.57 -6.25
CA LYS A 95 -9.53 -10.81 -7.68
C LYS A 95 -10.20 -9.74 -8.55
N GLU A 96 -11.33 -9.20 -8.10
CA GLU A 96 -11.98 -8.09 -8.80
C GLU A 96 -11.22 -6.78 -8.61
N VAL A 97 -10.71 -6.52 -7.40
CA VAL A 97 -9.86 -5.34 -7.14
C VAL A 97 -8.58 -5.41 -7.98
N ILE A 98 -7.89 -6.56 -8.00
CA ILE A 98 -6.69 -6.78 -8.82
C ILE A 98 -6.99 -6.48 -10.29
N ARG A 99 -8.09 -7.01 -10.82
CA ARG A 99 -8.50 -6.80 -12.20
C ARG A 99 -8.78 -5.33 -12.50
N ALA A 100 -9.49 -4.64 -11.60
CA ALA A 100 -9.82 -3.23 -11.76
C ALA A 100 -8.57 -2.33 -11.80
N VAL A 101 -7.61 -2.53 -10.89
CA VAL A 101 -6.34 -1.79 -10.86
C VAL A 101 -5.53 -2.03 -12.14
N ARG A 102 -5.39 -3.29 -12.57
CA ARG A 102 -4.65 -3.64 -13.79
C ARG A 102 -5.31 -3.08 -15.05
N ASN A 103 -6.62 -3.14 -15.15
CA ASN A 103 -7.36 -2.57 -16.27
C ASN A 103 -7.24 -1.05 -16.34
N ALA A 104 -7.07 -0.39 -15.19
CA ALA A 104 -6.82 1.04 -15.12
C ALA A 104 -5.37 1.43 -15.48
N GLY A 105 -4.46 0.46 -15.61
CA GLY A 105 -3.08 0.67 -16.07
C GLY A 105 -2.03 0.86 -14.98
N ALA A 106 -2.36 0.57 -13.71
CA ALA A 106 -1.42 0.61 -12.59
C ALA A 106 -0.99 -0.79 -12.15
N LYS A 107 0.06 -0.84 -11.35
CA LYS A 107 0.50 -2.03 -10.62
C LYS A 107 -0.36 -2.25 -9.38
N VAL A 108 -0.55 -3.50 -8.99
CA VAL A 108 -1.40 -3.87 -7.86
C VAL A 108 -0.62 -4.58 -6.76
N GLY A 109 -0.88 -4.15 -5.53
CA GLY A 109 -0.41 -4.81 -4.32
C GLY A 109 -1.57 -5.24 -3.43
N ALA A 110 -1.31 -6.24 -2.59
CA ALA A 110 -2.23 -6.63 -1.53
C ALA A 110 -1.54 -6.58 -0.16
N ALA A 111 -2.25 -6.03 0.81
CA ALA A 111 -1.82 -5.87 2.18
C ALA A 111 -2.56 -6.84 3.12
N ILE A 112 -1.92 -7.21 4.23
CA ILE A 112 -2.56 -7.91 5.35
C ILE A 112 -2.24 -7.23 6.67
N LYS A 113 -3.24 -7.23 7.58
CA LYS A 113 -3.10 -6.75 8.97
C LYS A 113 -2.20 -7.66 9.81
N PRO A 114 -1.67 -7.17 10.94
CA PRO A 114 -0.83 -7.99 11.83
C PRO A 114 -1.52 -9.28 12.31
N GLY A 115 -2.83 -9.24 12.55
CA GLY A 115 -3.62 -10.39 12.99
C GLY A 115 -3.99 -11.39 11.89
N THR A 116 -3.85 -11.05 10.61
CA THR A 116 -4.29 -11.89 9.48
C THR A 116 -3.22 -12.91 9.10
N PRO A 117 -3.53 -14.19 8.94
CA PRO A 117 -2.59 -15.22 8.47
C PRO A 117 -2.03 -14.88 7.09
N VAL A 118 -0.73 -15.12 6.87
CA VAL A 118 -0.06 -14.78 5.60
C VAL A 118 -0.55 -15.62 4.42
N GLU A 119 -1.08 -16.80 4.71
CA GLU A 119 -1.60 -17.76 3.74
C GLU A 119 -2.74 -17.21 2.88
N VAL A 120 -3.46 -16.18 3.38
CA VAL A 120 -4.53 -15.54 2.58
C VAL A 120 -4.02 -14.84 1.32
N LEU A 121 -2.73 -14.51 1.28
CA LEU A 121 -2.09 -13.94 0.10
C LEU A 121 -1.75 -14.98 -0.97
N TYR A 122 -1.57 -16.26 -0.61
CA TYR A 122 -1.02 -17.29 -1.50
C TYR A 122 -1.85 -17.46 -2.77
N ASP A 123 -3.18 -17.40 -2.66
CA ASP A 123 -4.09 -17.59 -3.79
C ASP A 123 -4.09 -16.46 -4.82
N VAL A 124 -3.46 -15.32 -4.49
CA VAL A 124 -3.41 -14.14 -5.37
C VAL A 124 -1.98 -13.69 -5.70
N MET A 125 -0.95 -14.30 -5.06
CA MET A 125 0.44 -13.86 -5.18
C MET A 125 0.97 -13.80 -6.61
N ASP A 126 0.56 -14.72 -7.49
CA ASP A 126 0.95 -14.76 -8.91
C ASP A 126 0.37 -13.58 -9.71
N SER A 127 -0.66 -12.97 -9.16
CA SER A 127 -1.38 -11.84 -9.75
C SER A 127 -0.99 -10.50 -9.13
N LEU A 128 -0.02 -10.47 -8.20
CA LEU A 128 0.42 -9.25 -7.53
C LEU A 128 1.76 -8.75 -8.05
N ASP A 129 1.92 -7.43 -8.03
CA ASP A 129 3.18 -6.75 -8.28
C ASP A 129 3.91 -6.38 -6.96
N LEU A 130 3.20 -6.48 -5.81
CA LEU A 130 3.70 -6.16 -4.47
C LEU A 130 2.84 -6.88 -3.41
N ALA A 131 3.46 -7.38 -2.34
CA ALA A 131 2.77 -7.81 -1.13
C ALA A 131 3.22 -6.96 0.06
N LEU A 132 2.26 -6.41 0.80
CA LEU A 132 2.51 -5.55 1.96
C LEU A 132 2.15 -6.29 3.26
N ILE A 133 3.11 -6.43 4.15
CA ILE A 133 2.90 -6.94 5.52
C ILE A 133 2.86 -5.75 6.47
N MET A 134 1.70 -5.52 7.09
CA MET A 134 1.62 -4.54 8.16
C MET A 134 2.40 -5.02 9.38
N THR A 135 3.28 -4.17 9.87
CA THR A 135 4.11 -4.41 11.06
C THR A 135 3.71 -3.52 12.23
N VAL A 136 2.61 -2.80 12.06
CA VAL A 136 1.83 -2.08 13.06
C VAL A 136 0.35 -2.26 12.76
N GLU A 137 -0.54 -1.95 13.71
CA GLU A 137 -1.98 -1.89 13.40
C GLU A 137 -2.26 -0.71 12.46
N PRO A 138 -2.94 -0.94 11.31
CA PRO A 138 -3.24 0.13 10.38
C PRO A 138 -4.16 1.19 11.00
N GLY A 139 -3.95 2.46 10.63
CA GLY A 139 -4.79 3.57 11.06
C GLY A 139 -4.06 4.76 11.69
N PHE A 140 -2.90 4.56 12.30
CA PHE A 140 -2.12 5.64 12.94
C PHE A 140 -0.63 5.48 12.70
N GLY A 141 0.07 6.60 12.52
CA GLY A 141 1.53 6.62 12.46
C GLY A 141 2.20 6.60 13.84
N GLY A 142 3.53 6.44 13.87
CA GLY A 142 4.35 6.54 15.07
C GLY A 142 4.22 5.38 16.06
N GLN A 143 3.72 4.24 15.62
CA GLN A 143 3.60 3.02 16.43
C GLN A 143 4.91 2.26 16.49
N SER A 144 5.07 1.43 17.54
CA SER A 144 6.20 0.52 17.66
C SER A 144 6.03 -0.71 16.76
N PHE A 145 7.12 -1.14 16.14
CA PHE A 145 7.16 -2.33 15.30
C PHE A 145 6.70 -3.59 16.07
N LEU A 146 5.81 -4.36 15.46
CA LEU A 146 5.29 -5.61 15.99
C LEU A 146 6.16 -6.79 15.52
N TYR A 147 7.10 -7.23 16.35
CA TYR A 147 8.05 -8.30 16.01
C TYR A 147 7.38 -9.64 15.69
N ASP A 148 6.17 -9.89 16.21
CA ASP A 148 5.39 -11.09 15.92
C ASP A 148 4.95 -11.19 14.44
N THR A 149 5.11 -10.13 13.65
CA THR A 149 4.84 -10.14 12.22
C THR A 149 6.04 -10.61 11.37
N GLU A 150 7.25 -10.62 11.93
CA GLU A 150 8.46 -11.03 11.21
C GLU A 150 8.39 -12.46 10.64
N PRO A 151 7.83 -13.47 11.34
CA PRO A 151 7.67 -14.81 10.77
C PRO A 151 6.84 -14.84 9.48
N LYS A 152 5.85 -13.95 9.33
CA LYS A 152 5.03 -13.85 8.11
C LYS A 152 5.86 -13.38 6.91
N ILE A 153 6.76 -12.43 7.11
CA ILE A 153 7.65 -11.92 6.05
C ILE A 153 8.52 -13.07 5.54
N ARG A 154 9.07 -13.89 6.46
CA ARG A 154 9.88 -15.07 6.12
C ARG A 154 9.06 -16.12 5.40
N ALA A 155 7.87 -16.45 5.91
CA ALA A 155 6.97 -17.44 5.32
C ALA A 155 6.56 -17.03 3.89
N LEU A 156 6.18 -15.76 3.68
CA LEU A 156 5.81 -15.26 2.36
C LEU A 156 6.99 -15.30 1.38
N ARG A 157 8.20 -14.95 1.84
CA ARG A 157 9.40 -15.05 0.99
C ARG A 157 9.71 -16.50 0.62
N THR A 158 9.57 -17.42 1.57
CA THR A 158 9.75 -18.86 1.32
C THR A 158 8.74 -19.36 0.29
N PHE A 159 7.46 -19.04 0.47
CA PHE A 159 6.41 -19.37 -0.49
C PHE A 159 6.72 -18.83 -1.91
N CYS A 160 7.12 -17.57 -2.02
CA CYS A 160 7.50 -16.99 -3.31
C CYS A 160 8.65 -17.74 -3.96
N ASN A 161 9.69 -18.08 -3.20
CA ASN A 161 10.87 -18.78 -3.73
C ASN A 161 10.50 -20.20 -4.21
N GLU A 162 9.70 -20.93 -3.45
CA GLU A 162 9.25 -22.29 -3.78
C GLU A 162 8.34 -22.32 -5.02
N ASN A 163 7.61 -21.24 -5.28
CA ASN A 163 6.72 -21.11 -6.44
C ASN A 163 7.32 -20.29 -7.60
N GLY A 164 8.60 -19.90 -7.54
CA GLY A 164 9.26 -19.14 -8.60
C GLY A 164 8.72 -17.74 -8.81
N LEU A 165 8.10 -17.15 -7.78
CA LEU A 165 7.50 -15.81 -7.82
C LEU A 165 8.52 -14.75 -7.41
N ASN A 166 8.68 -13.72 -8.23
CA ASN A 166 9.57 -12.59 -7.94
C ASN A 166 8.76 -11.33 -7.54
N VAL A 167 7.90 -11.49 -6.55
CA VAL A 167 7.08 -10.40 -6.02
C VAL A 167 7.81 -9.72 -4.87
N PRO A 168 8.02 -8.39 -4.89
CA PRO A 168 8.54 -7.63 -3.76
C PRO A 168 7.65 -7.77 -2.53
N ILE A 169 8.28 -7.86 -1.36
CA ILE A 169 7.58 -7.82 -0.07
C ILE A 169 7.94 -6.49 0.59
N GLN A 170 6.94 -5.68 0.80
CA GLN A 170 7.01 -4.42 1.54
C GLN A 170 6.60 -4.65 3.00
N VAL A 171 7.14 -3.84 3.88
CA VAL A 171 6.72 -3.75 5.28
C VAL A 171 6.34 -2.31 5.58
N ASP A 172 5.31 -2.11 6.37
CA ASP A 172 4.83 -0.82 6.83
C ASP A 172 4.68 -0.84 8.36
N GLY A 173 5.43 0.08 9.02
CA GLY A 173 5.48 0.19 10.46
C GLY A 173 6.81 0.65 11.03
#